data_70c8cc9652438601b4eef7954102896a
#
_entry.id   70c8cc9652438601b4eef7954102896a
#
_cell.length_a   1.000
_cell.length_b   1.000
_cell.length_c   1.000
_cell.angle_alpha   90.00
_cell.angle_beta   90.00
_cell.angle_gamma   90.00
#
_symmetry.space_group_name_H-M   'P 1'
#
loop_
_entity.id
_entity.type
_entity.pdbx_description
1 polymer ?
#
loop_
_entity_poly.entity_id
_entity_poly.type
_entity_poly.pdbx_seq_one_letter_code
_entity_poly.pdbx_strand_id
1 'polypeptide(L)'
;MSYTQEQIDRANQVDLEQFLRSHGEQVTKSGNEYRWKRHDSLTIRGNKWFRHSQSKGGYPVEFVMEVFGKTFPEAVSLLIGEAPAHNGAAAAPSADFRLPPRNRYAAAAMAYLRQRNIPEELIQEFYKEGLIYEDAQHHNIVFVGKDKTGIPSYAHCKGTEGSFRMDVQGSDKAHNFAYRSDGKSLFVFEAPINLMSFIALYPQELENAKLSVLGRCGSEGTGRVSF
;
A
#
# COMPACT_ATOMS: atom_id res chain seq x y z
N MET A 1 -14.40 -2.51 2.44
CA MET A 1 -14.56 -3.99 2.50
C MET A 1 -13.22 -4.60 2.16
N SER A 2 -12.64 -5.37 3.05
CA SER A 2 -11.32 -6.00 2.83
C SER A 2 -11.41 -7.50 3.08
N TYR A 3 -10.63 -8.27 2.32
CA TYR A 3 -10.44 -9.69 2.56
C TYR A 3 -9.37 -9.92 3.61
N THR A 4 -9.50 -10.99 4.41
CA THR A 4 -8.47 -11.42 5.34
C THR A 4 -7.28 -12.01 4.56
N GLN A 5 -6.08 -12.04 5.18
CA GLN A 5 -4.91 -12.66 4.55
C GLN A 5 -5.19 -14.13 4.19
N GLU A 6 -5.88 -14.86 5.05
CA GLU A 6 -6.28 -16.25 4.79
C GLU A 6 -7.19 -16.41 3.55
N GLN A 7 -8.14 -15.49 3.35
CA GLN A 7 -8.97 -15.47 2.14
C GLN A 7 -8.16 -15.18 0.89
N ILE A 8 -7.20 -14.26 0.97
CA ILE A 8 -6.29 -13.92 -0.14
C ILE A 8 -5.39 -15.11 -0.47
N ASP A 9 -4.86 -15.79 0.55
CA ASP A 9 -4.00 -16.96 0.37
C ASP A 9 -4.79 -18.12 -0.26
N ARG A 10 -6.03 -18.36 0.17
CA ARG A 10 -6.91 -19.34 -0.46
C ARG A 10 -7.21 -18.98 -1.91
N ALA A 11 -7.48 -17.72 -2.20
CA ALA A 11 -7.69 -17.26 -3.57
C ALA A 11 -6.45 -17.52 -4.46
N ASN A 12 -5.25 -17.31 -3.93
CA ASN A 12 -4.01 -17.55 -4.64
C ASN A 12 -3.60 -19.03 -4.74
N GLN A 13 -4.30 -19.94 -4.07
CA GLN A 13 -4.12 -21.39 -4.20
C GLN A 13 -5.06 -22.04 -5.22
N VAL A 14 -6.00 -21.29 -5.77
CA VAL A 14 -6.94 -21.79 -6.78
C VAL A 14 -6.20 -22.29 -8.01
N ASP A 15 -6.58 -23.49 -8.49
CA ASP A 15 -6.06 -24.03 -9.75
C ASP A 15 -6.66 -23.30 -10.94
N LEU A 16 -5.82 -22.62 -11.70
CA LEU A 16 -6.26 -21.77 -12.83
C LEU A 16 -6.81 -22.54 -14.01
N GLU A 17 -6.39 -23.79 -14.21
CA GLU A 17 -6.99 -24.64 -15.27
C GLU A 17 -8.45 -24.93 -14.93
N GLN A 18 -8.70 -25.40 -13.71
CA GLN A 18 -10.06 -25.70 -13.26
C GLN A 18 -10.94 -24.45 -13.22
N PHE A 19 -10.37 -23.34 -12.76
CA PHE A 19 -11.04 -22.04 -12.76
C PHE A 19 -11.49 -21.63 -14.16
N LEU A 20 -10.60 -21.67 -15.14
CA LEU A 20 -10.94 -21.30 -16.52
C LEU A 20 -11.99 -22.23 -17.12
N ARG A 21 -11.87 -23.55 -16.92
CA ARG A 21 -12.86 -24.52 -17.40
C ARG A 21 -14.25 -24.31 -16.80
N SER A 22 -14.32 -24.01 -15.50
CA SER A 22 -15.60 -23.72 -14.82
C SER A 22 -16.28 -22.44 -15.34
N HIS A 23 -15.48 -21.53 -15.92
CA HIS A 23 -15.97 -20.30 -16.56
C HIS A 23 -16.18 -20.44 -18.08
N GLY A 24 -16.19 -21.68 -18.60
CA GLY A 24 -16.46 -21.96 -20.02
C GLY A 24 -15.27 -21.67 -20.95
N GLU A 25 -14.09 -21.39 -20.41
CA GLU A 25 -12.90 -21.10 -21.19
C GLU A 25 -12.20 -22.39 -21.65
N GLN A 26 -11.64 -22.36 -22.85
CA GLN A 26 -10.97 -23.52 -23.42
C GLN A 26 -9.45 -23.44 -23.17
N VAL A 27 -8.93 -24.47 -22.49
CA VAL A 27 -7.50 -24.63 -22.24
C VAL A 27 -7.01 -25.94 -22.86
N THR A 28 -5.85 -25.91 -23.50
CA THR A 28 -5.24 -27.07 -24.18
C THR A 28 -3.97 -27.45 -23.45
N LYS A 29 -3.81 -28.73 -23.15
CA LYS A 29 -2.59 -29.25 -22.53
C LYS A 29 -1.41 -29.16 -23.49
N SER A 30 -0.28 -28.64 -23.04
CA SER A 30 0.98 -28.51 -23.77
C SER A 30 2.14 -28.92 -22.86
N GLY A 31 2.54 -30.19 -22.92
CA GLY A 31 3.52 -30.74 -22.00
C GLY A 31 3.05 -30.74 -20.54
N ASN A 32 3.76 -30.07 -19.66
CA ASN A 32 3.45 -29.92 -18.23
C ASN A 32 2.61 -28.67 -17.91
N GLU A 33 2.16 -27.94 -18.92
CA GLU A 33 1.42 -26.69 -18.79
C GLU A 33 0.15 -26.74 -19.60
N TYR A 34 -0.74 -25.77 -19.36
CA TYR A 34 -1.92 -25.54 -20.16
C TYR A 34 -1.82 -24.21 -20.87
N ARG A 35 -2.25 -24.16 -22.14
CA ARG A 35 -2.38 -22.92 -22.93
C ARG A 35 -3.83 -22.51 -23.00
N TRP A 36 -4.09 -21.24 -22.76
CA TRP A 36 -5.43 -20.72 -22.91
C TRP A 36 -5.71 -20.31 -24.36
N LYS A 37 -6.70 -20.92 -24.99
CA LYS A 37 -7.00 -20.69 -26.40
C LYS A 37 -7.29 -19.24 -26.77
N ARG A 38 -7.83 -18.47 -25.84
CA ARG A 38 -8.14 -17.04 -26.05
C ARG A 38 -6.89 -16.16 -26.09
N HIS A 39 -5.81 -16.64 -25.50
CA HIS A 39 -4.51 -15.98 -25.45
C HIS A 39 -3.37 -17.00 -25.54
N ASP A 40 -3.00 -17.41 -26.75
CA ASP A 40 -2.02 -18.48 -27.02
C ASP A 40 -0.64 -18.26 -26.37
N SER A 41 -0.27 -17.00 -26.10
CA SER A 41 0.97 -16.67 -25.39
C SER A 41 0.88 -16.84 -23.88
N LEU A 42 -0.27 -17.24 -23.32
CA LEU A 42 -0.49 -17.40 -21.91
C LEU A 42 -0.48 -18.88 -21.53
N THR A 43 0.47 -19.25 -20.67
CA THR A 43 0.63 -20.58 -20.09
C THR A 43 0.22 -20.60 -18.63
N ILE A 44 -0.32 -21.74 -18.18
CA ILE A 44 -0.82 -21.97 -16.82
C ILE A 44 -0.22 -23.27 -16.31
N ARG A 45 0.22 -23.24 -15.05
CA ARG A 45 0.70 -24.42 -14.32
C ARG A 45 0.21 -24.39 -12.87
N GLY A 46 -0.87 -25.13 -12.59
CA GLY A 46 -1.53 -25.09 -11.28
C GLY A 46 -2.07 -23.70 -10.97
N ASN A 47 -1.56 -23.09 -9.90
CA ASN A 47 -1.91 -21.75 -9.47
C ASN A 47 -0.97 -20.64 -10.00
N LYS A 48 -0.19 -20.92 -11.04
CA LYS A 48 0.70 -19.93 -11.65
C LYS A 48 0.36 -19.73 -13.11
N TRP A 49 0.50 -18.50 -13.59
CA TRP A 49 0.37 -18.16 -15.01
C TRP A 49 1.56 -17.35 -15.48
N PHE A 50 1.81 -17.40 -16.78
CA PHE A 50 2.81 -16.57 -17.44
C PHE A 50 2.38 -16.23 -18.87
N ARG A 51 2.46 -14.95 -19.21
CA ARG A 51 2.17 -14.42 -20.55
C ARG A 51 3.48 -14.07 -21.26
N HIS A 52 3.91 -14.92 -22.17
CA HIS A 52 5.19 -14.79 -22.86
C HIS A 52 5.31 -13.51 -23.68
N SER A 53 4.22 -13.05 -24.32
CA SER A 53 4.22 -11.83 -25.14
C SER A 53 4.47 -10.53 -24.35
N GLN A 54 4.30 -10.57 -23.04
CA GLN A 54 4.45 -9.40 -22.16
C GLN A 54 5.49 -9.63 -21.05
N SER A 55 6.10 -10.82 -20.99
CA SER A 55 7.02 -11.24 -19.92
C SER A 55 6.42 -11.02 -18.53
N LYS A 56 5.12 -11.28 -18.36
CA LYS A 56 4.36 -11.04 -17.14
C LYS A 56 3.71 -12.32 -16.65
N GLY A 57 3.72 -12.54 -15.34
CA GLY A 57 3.10 -13.68 -14.70
C GLY A 57 2.83 -13.45 -13.23
N GLY A 58 2.17 -14.39 -12.58
CA GLY A 58 1.81 -14.25 -11.17
C GLY A 58 0.90 -15.36 -10.66
N TYR A 59 0.07 -15.02 -9.68
CA TYR A 59 -0.88 -15.89 -9.01
C TYR A 59 -2.33 -15.63 -9.45
N PRO A 60 -3.32 -16.44 -9.03
CA PRO A 60 -4.69 -16.34 -9.49
C PRO A 60 -5.36 -14.98 -9.30
N VAL A 61 -5.13 -14.30 -8.19
CA VAL A 61 -5.71 -12.97 -7.97
C VAL A 61 -5.22 -11.98 -9.03
N GLU A 62 -3.91 -11.94 -9.29
CA GLU A 62 -3.32 -11.09 -10.32
C GLU A 62 -3.78 -11.50 -11.72
N PHE A 63 -3.97 -12.81 -11.96
CA PHE A 63 -4.52 -13.32 -13.21
C PHE A 63 -5.91 -12.74 -13.49
N VAL A 64 -6.80 -12.83 -12.52
CA VAL A 64 -8.18 -12.34 -12.67
C VAL A 64 -8.21 -10.82 -12.83
N MET A 65 -7.37 -10.10 -12.10
CA MET A 65 -7.24 -8.65 -12.25
C MET A 65 -6.75 -8.24 -13.64
N GLU A 66 -5.69 -8.88 -14.11
CA GLU A 66 -5.03 -8.53 -15.37
C GLU A 66 -5.82 -8.97 -16.61
N VAL A 67 -6.37 -10.17 -16.57
CA VAL A 67 -6.96 -10.83 -17.74
C VAL A 67 -8.46 -10.61 -17.84
N PHE A 68 -9.15 -10.57 -16.71
CA PHE A 68 -10.60 -10.32 -16.66
C PHE A 68 -10.95 -8.87 -16.33
N GLY A 69 -9.94 -7.99 -16.11
CA GLY A 69 -10.15 -6.58 -15.81
C GLY A 69 -10.89 -6.33 -14.50
N LYS A 70 -10.77 -7.25 -13.54
CA LYS A 70 -11.46 -7.17 -12.27
C LYS A 70 -10.66 -6.38 -11.26
N THR A 71 -11.34 -5.70 -10.34
CA THR A 71 -10.71 -5.12 -9.16
C THR A 71 -10.24 -6.23 -8.21
N PHE A 72 -9.32 -5.93 -7.31
CA PHE A 72 -8.81 -6.89 -6.34
C PHE A 72 -9.92 -7.60 -5.54
N PRO A 73 -10.94 -6.90 -4.99
CA PRO A 73 -12.02 -7.56 -4.27
C PRO A 73 -12.87 -8.47 -5.15
N GLU A 74 -13.18 -8.02 -6.37
CA GLU A 74 -13.91 -8.84 -7.31
C GLU A 74 -13.12 -10.08 -7.71
N ALA A 75 -11.79 -9.97 -7.86
CA ALA A 75 -10.92 -11.08 -8.18
C ALA A 75 -10.89 -12.11 -7.05
N VAL A 76 -10.73 -11.68 -5.81
CA VAL A 76 -10.77 -12.59 -4.65
C VAL A 76 -12.14 -13.22 -4.53
N SER A 77 -13.24 -12.44 -4.61
CA SER A 77 -14.61 -12.98 -4.57
C SER A 77 -14.87 -14.04 -5.65
N LEU A 78 -14.41 -13.77 -6.87
CA LEU A 78 -14.60 -14.66 -7.99
C LEU A 78 -13.85 -15.99 -7.82
N LEU A 79 -12.67 -15.95 -7.20
CA LEU A 79 -11.82 -17.13 -7.01
C LEU A 79 -12.30 -18.04 -5.89
N ILE A 80 -12.77 -17.49 -4.77
CA ILE A 80 -13.18 -18.28 -3.61
C ILE A 80 -14.70 -18.37 -3.41
N GLY A 81 -15.49 -17.65 -4.21
CA GLY A 81 -16.94 -17.63 -4.09
C GLY A 81 -17.48 -16.99 -2.81
N GLU A 82 -16.64 -16.26 -2.09
CA GLU A 82 -17.00 -15.63 -0.82
C GLU A 82 -17.03 -14.11 -0.96
N ALA A 83 -18.03 -13.48 -0.36
CA ALA A 83 -18.01 -12.03 -0.18
C ALA A 83 -16.90 -11.62 0.81
N PRO A 84 -16.41 -10.37 0.73
CA PRO A 84 -15.51 -9.84 1.74
C PRO A 84 -16.10 -10.04 3.12
N ALA A 85 -15.31 -10.51 4.06
CA ALA A 85 -15.75 -10.59 5.45
C ALA A 85 -16.19 -9.19 5.88
N HIS A 86 -17.47 -9.06 6.22
CA HIS A 86 -18.04 -7.80 6.69
C HIS A 86 -17.46 -7.51 8.07
N ASN A 87 -16.31 -6.86 8.13
CA ASN A 87 -15.96 -6.06 9.28
C ASN A 87 -16.58 -4.67 9.06
N GLY A 88 -17.90 -4.63 9.12
CA GLY A 88 -18.68 -3.41 9.21
C GLY A 88 -18.62 -2.87 10.63
N ALA A 89 -17.47 -2.36 10.99
CA ALA A 89 -17.33 -1.32 11.99
C ALA A 89 -16.27 -0.38 11.41
N ALA A 90 -16.53 0.93 11.41
CA ALA A 90 -15.41 1.86 11.44
C ALA A 90 -14.44 1.28 12.46
N ALA A 91 -13.27 0.79 12.01
CA ALA A 91 -12.35 0.11 12.88
C ALA A 91 -12.02 1.09 14.00
N ALA A 92 -12.58 0.84 15.17
CA ALA A 92 -11.96 1.30 16.38
C ALA A 92 -10.49 0.91 16.27
N PRO A 93 -9.52 1.75 16.64
CA PRO A 93 -8.11 1.44 16.53
C PRO A 93 -7.93 0.04 17.08
N SER A 94 -7.47 -0.89 16.23
CA SER A 94 -7.25 -2.26 16.66
C SER A 94 -6.35 -2.16 17.88
N ALA A 95 -6.65 -2.88 18.94
CA ALA A 95 -5.98 -2.80 20.24
C ALA A 95 -4.45 -3.01 20.18
N ASP A 96 -3.86 -3.15 19.00
CA ASP A 96 -2.48 -3.52 18.75
C ASP A 96 -1.67 -2.54 17.88
N PHE A 97 -2.15 -1.33 17.60
CA PHE A 97 -1.29 -0.34 16.94
C PHE A 97 -0.13 0.04 17.88
N ARG A 98 1.08 -0.27 17.47
CA ARG A 98 2.30 0.09 18.18
C ARG A 98 3.31 0.67 17.19
N LEU A 99 3.82 1.84 17.52
CA LEU A 99 4.93 2.42 16.77
C LEU A 99 6.16 1.52 16.86
N PRO A 100 6.91 1.32 15.76
CA PRO A 100 8.22 0.69 15.80
C PRO A 100 9.14 1.34 16.82
N PRO A 101 9.98 0.58 17.53
CA PRO A 101 10.92 1.14 18.49
C PRO A 101 11.81 2.20 17.83
N ARG A 102 11.92 3.38 18.46
CA ARG A 102 12.71 4.49 17.95
C ARG A 102 14.20 4.22 18.15
N ASN A 103 14.99 4.41 17.10
CA ASN A 103 16.45 4.44 17.22
C ASN A 103 16.89 5.71 17.97
N ARG A 104 17.98 5.60 18.73
CA ARG A 104 18.59 6.72 19.43
C ARG A 104 19.13 7.77 18.46
N TYR A 105 19.62 7.34 17.32
CA TYR A 105 20.16 8.17 16.25
C TYR A 105 19.36 7.94 14.97
N ALA A 106 19.19 8.97 14.17
CA ALA A 106 18.46 8.90 12.90
C ALA A 106 19.39 9.04 11.69
N ALA A 107 20.61 8.50 11.78
CA ALA A 107 21.66 8.74 10.80
C ALA A 107 21.29 8.23 9.39
N ALA A 108 20.75 7.01 9.28
CA ALA A 108 20.37 6.43 8.01
C ALA A 108 19.16 7.15 7.41
N ALA A 109 18.14 7.44 8.24
CA ALA A 109 16.95 8.17 7.82
C ALA A 109 17.28 9.57 7.32
N MET A 110 18.11 10.31 8.06
CA MET A 110 18.55 11.65 7.66
C MET A 110 19.39 11.63 6.39
N ALA A 111 20.36 10.69 6.27
CA ALA A 111 21.15 10.53 5.06
C ALA A 111 20.28 10.25 3.84
N TYR A 112 19.28 9.37 3.97
CA TYR A 112 18.34 9.08 2.90
C TYR A 112 17.53 10.30 2.48
N LEU A 113 17.00 11.10 3.42
CA LEU A 113 16.22 12.30 3.11
C LEU A 113 17.10 13.38 2.44
N ARG A 114 18.34 13.57 2.91
CA ARG A 114 19.33 14.46 2.25
C ARG A 114 19.63 14.02 0.83
N GLN A 115 19.78 12.72 0.58
CA GLN A 115 19.98 12.16 -0.77
C GLN A 115 18.76 12.42 -1.68
N ARG A 116 17.59 12.62 -1.11
CA ARG A 116 16.37 13.03 -1.81
C ARG A 116 16.21 14.54 -1.94
N ASN A 117 17.25 15.31 -1.63
CA ASN A 117 17.29 16.77 -1.66
C ASN A 117 16.23 17.42 -0.75
N ILE A 118 15.89 16.77 0.36
CA ILE A 118 15.06 17.41 1.40
C ILE A 118 15.97 18.31 2.24
N PRO A 119 15.64 19.60 2.41
CA PRO A 119 16.44 20.53 3.20
C PRO A 119 16.60 20.08 4.65
N GLU A 120 17.79 20.33 5.22
CA GLU A 120 18.12 19.92 6.59
C GLU A 120 17.16 20.52 7.62
N GLU A 121 16.79 21.78 7.44
CA GLU A 121 15.87 22.50 8.33
C GLU A 121 14.51 21.79 8.39
N LEU A 122 14.00 21.36 7.24
CA LEU A 122 12.73 20.64 7.13
C LEU A 122 12.83 19.25 7.77
N ILE A 123 13.95 18.54 7.57
CA ILE A 123 14.18 17.24 8.21
C ILE A 123 14.18 17.39 9.74
N GLN A 124 14.87 18.39 10.26
CA GLN A 124 14.96 18.65 11.68
C GLN A 124 13.63 19.07 12.29
N GLU A 125 12.84 19.87 11.59
CA GLU A 125 11.49 20.26 11.99
C GLU A 125 10.59 19.03 12.16
N PHE A 126 10.49 18.20 11.13
CA PHE A 126 9.68 16.98 11.16
C PHE A 126 10.14 15.98 12.23
N TYR A 127 11.44 15.90 12.45
CA TYR A 127 12.02 15.07 13.51
C TYR A 127 11.65 15.57 14.91
N LYS A 128 11.76 16.88 15.14
CA LYS A 128 11.42 17.53 16.44
C LYS A 128 9.92 17.40 16.75
N GLU A 129 9.07 17.53 15.75
CA GLU A 129 7.63 17.37 15.89
C GLU A 129 7.20 15.90 16.04
N GLY A 130 8.14 14.96 15.91
CA GLY A 130 7.86 13.53 15.99
C GLY A 130 7.00 13.01 14.84
N LEU A 131 7.05 13.71 13.69
CA LEU A 131 6.38 13.27 12.46
C LEU A 131 7.23 12.22 11.72
N ILE A 132 8.53 12.24 11.90
CA ILE A 132 9.46 11.25 11.36
C ILE A 132 10.45 10.78 12.42
N TYR A 133 10.91 9.54 12.30
CA TYR A 133 12.06 9.01 13.05
C TYR A 133 12.64 7.78 12.34
N GLU A 134 13.75 7.25 12.83
CA GLU A 134 14.36 6.02 12.38
C GLU A 134 13.99 4.87 13.31
N ASP A 135 13.54 3.71 12.77
CA ASP A 135 13.32 2.53 13.60
C ASP A 135 14.62 1.86 14.02
N ALA A 136 14.60 1.26 15.22
CA ALA A 136 15.79 0.69 15.85
C ALA A 136 16.22 -0.65 15.26
N GLN A 137 15.34 -1.37 14.54
CA GLN A 137 15.61 -2.72 14.09
C GLN A 137 16.16 -2.77 12.67
N HIS A 138 15.59 -1.95 11.78
CA HIS A 138 15.88 -2.02 10.35
C HIS A 138 16.34 -0.71 9.76
N HIS A 139 16.50 0.33 10.60
CA HIS A 139 16.90 1.67 10.18
C HIS A 139 15.99 2.28 9.10
N ASN A 140 14.73 1.86 9.05
CA ASN A 140 13.74 2.45 8.17
C ASN A 140 13.34 3.84 8.66
N ILE A 141 12.91 4.71 7.75
CA ILE A 141 12.20 5.93 8.13
C ILE A 141 10.77 5.55 8.49
N VAL A 142 10.32 6.00 9.64
CA VAL A 142 8.93 5.89 10.09
C VAL A 142 8.28 7.26 9.95
N PHE A 143 7.22 7.34 9.16
CA PHE A 143 6.37 8.51 9.01
C PHE A 143 5.13 8.32 9.87
N VAL A 144 4.87 9.25 10.78
CA VAL A 144 3.83 9.13 11.80
C VAL A 144 2.63 9.99 11.46
N GLY A 145 1.46 9.38 11.37
CA GLY A 145 0.17 10.07 11.35
C GLY A 145 -0.40 10.19 12.75
N LYS A 146 -0.96 11.36 13.07
CA LYS A 146 -1.55 11.66 14.37
C LYS A 146 -3.04 11.91 14.22
N ASP A 147 -3.81 11.50 15.20
CA ASP A 147 -5.23 11.82 15.28
C ASP A 147 -5.48 13.31 15.61
N LYS A 148 -6.74 13.69 15.74
CA LYS A 148 -7.14 15.07 16.06
C LYS A 148 -6.67 15.54 17.44
N THR A 149 -6.30 14.62 18.32
CA THR A 149 -5.77 14.91 19.67
C THR A 149 -4.24 14.98 19.69
N GLY A 150 -3.58 14.70 18.56
CA GLY A 150 -2.13 14.66 18.42
C GLY A 150 -1.49 13.31 18.80
N ILE A 151 -2.31 12.30 19.08
CA ILE A 151 -1.83 10.96 19.43
C ILE A 151 -1.49 10.19 18.15
N PRO A 152 -0.31 9.54 18.06
CA PRO A 152 0.02 8.67 16.94
C PRO A 152 -1.00 7.55 16.76
N SER A 153 -1.58 7.43 15.58
CA SER A 153 -2.56 6.41 15.23
C SER A 153 -2.28 5.74 13.88
N TYR A 154 -1.32 6.24 13.15
CA TYR A 154 -0.85 5.71 11.87
C TYR A 154 0.67 5.78 11.78
N ALA A 155 1.29 4.80 11.14
CA ALA A 155 2.68 4.86 10.78
C ALA A 155 2.97 4.15 9.46
N HIS A 156 3.83 4.76 8.65
CA HIS A 156 4.34 4.20 7.40
C HIS A 156 5.86 4.05 7.48
N CYS A 157 6.36 2.83 7.25
CA CYS A 157 7.78 2.54 7.21
C CYS A 157 8.30 2.54 5.78
N LYS A 158 9.41 3.25 5.52
CA LYS A 158 10.13 3.25 4.26
C LYS A 158 11.59 2.87 4.50
N GLY A 159 12.07 1.83 3.80
CA GLY A 159 13.48 1.45 3.85
C GLY A 159 14.39 2.57 3.38
N THR A 160 15.45 2.79 4.11
CA THR A 160 16.55 3.69 3.71
C THR A 160 17.36 3.08 2.57
N GLU A 161 17.33 1.76 2.46
CA GLU A 161 17.89 1.01 1.35
C GLU A 161 16.78 0.22 0.63
N GLY A 162 16.92 0.05 -0.67
CA GLY A 162 16.00 -0.73 -1.49
C GLY A 162 14.58 -0.15 -1.59
N SER A 163 13.62 -1.03 -1.89
CA SER A 163 12.23 -0.66 -2.20
C SER A 163 11.23 -0.92 -1.06
N PHE A 164 11.71 -1.33 0.13
CA PHE A 164 10.82 -1.66 1.26
C PHE A 164 9.92 -0.49 1.63
N ARG A 165 8.65 -0.79 1.83
CA ARG A 165 7.61 0.13 2.31
C ARG A 165 6.42 -0.65 2.84
N MET A 166 5.94 -0.27 4.02
CA MET A 166 4.84 -0.96 4.70
C MET A 166 4.14 -0.02 5.68
N ASP A 167 2.82 -0.10 5.75
CA ASP A 167 2.08 0.50 6.84
C ASP A 167 2.19 -0.40 8.08
N VAL A 168 2.37 0.22 9.24
CA VAL A 168 2.43 -0.53 10.51
C VAL A 168 1.07 -1.15 10.79
N GLN A 169 1.07 -2.40 11.22
CA GLN A 169 -0.15 -3.13 11.55
C GLN A 169 -0.99 -2.37 12.59
N GLY A 170 -2.29 -2.35 12.40
CA GLY A 170 -3.21 -1.62 13.27
C GLY A 170 -3.28 -0.11 13.02
N SER A 171 -2.54 0.42 12.04
CA SER A 171 -2.61 1.83 11.65
C SER A 171 -4.02 2.24 11.23
N ASP A 172 -4.50 3.35 11.77
CA ASP A 172 -5.75 3.98 11.33
C ASP A 172 -5.51 4.84 10.09
N LYS A 173 -5.97 4.36 8.95
CA LYS A 173 -5.80 5.03 7.65
C LYS A 173 -6.58 6.35 7.52
N ALA A 174 -7.49 6.66 8.44
CA ALA A 174 -8.13 7.97 8.48
C ALA A 174 -7.19 9.07 8.98
N HIS A 175 -6.11 8.71 9.65
CA HIS A 175 -5.13 9.62 10.22
C HIS A 175 -3.75 9.45 9.59
N ASN A 176 -3.70 9.46 8.26
CA ASN A 176 -2.47 9.34 7.49
C ASN A 176 -1.44 10.41 7.83
N PHE A 177 -0.21 10.20 7.35
CA PHE A 177 0.83 11.20 7.46
C PHE A 177 0.36 12.53 6.85
N ALA A 178 0.37 13.57 7.64
CA ALA A 178 -0.11 14.89 7.26
C ALA A 178 0.75 16.00 7.89
N TYR A 179 0.90 17.08 7.16
CA TYR A 179 1.43 18.34 7.66
C TYR A 179 0.31 19.37 7.58
N ARG A 180 -0.09 19.90 8.71
CA ARG A 180 -1.27 20.76 8.81
C ARG A 180 -0.84 22.21 8.99
N SER A 181 -1.33 23.08 8.11
CA SER A 181 -1.47 24.49 8.36
C SER A 181 -2.98 24.82 8.42
N ASP A 182 -3.35 25.99 8.89
CA ASP A 182 -4.75 26.44 8.96
C ASP A 182 -5.33 26.84 7.57
N GLY A 183 -4.69 26.39 6.51
CA GLY A 183 -4.98 26.72 5.13
C GLY A 183 -6.32 26.22 4.61
N LYS A 184 -6.83 26.89 3.58
CA LYS A 184 -8.08 26.55 2.88
C LYS A 184 -7.87 25.56 1.71
N SER A 185 -6.65 25.47 1.20
CA SER A 185 -6.28 24.56 0.10
C SER A 185 -5.83 23.21 0.63
N LEU A 186 -6.22 22.12 -0.04
CA LEU A 186 -5.79 20.77 0.28
C LEU A 186 -4.89 20.24 -0.84
N PHE A 187 -3.67 19.85 -0.49
CA PHE A 187 -2.76 19.11 -1.36
C PHE A 187 -2.66 17.66 -0.88
N VAL A 188 -2.77 16.72 -1.80
CA VAL A 188 -2.78 15.29 -1.51
C VAL A 188 -1.66 14.61 -2.29
N PHE A 189 -0.88 13.76 -1.62
CA PHE A 189 0.32 13.12 -2.14
C PHE A 189 0.23 11.59 -2.02
N GLU A 190 0.89 10.87 -2.91
CA GLU A 190 0.97 9.41 -2.87
C GLU A 190 1.95 8.88 -1.80
N ALA A 191 2.92 9.68 -1.42
CA ALA A 191 3.97 9.27 -0.48
C ALA A 191 4.43 10.44 0.41
N PRO A 192 4.85 10.14 1.67
CA PRO A 192 5.36 11.17 2.58
C PRO A 192 6.54 11.98 2.03
N ILE A 193 7.42 11.34 1.26
CA ILE A 193 8.57 12.03 0.65
C ILE A 193 8.13 13.05 -0.41
N ASN A 194 7.07 12.75 -1.17
CA ASN A 194 6.52 13.69 -2.14
C ASN A 194 5.94 14.93 -1.44
N LEU A 195 5.27 14.74 -0.31
CA LEU A 195 4.80 15.83 0.55
C LEU A 195 5.98 16.69 1.05
N MET A 196 7.04 16.08 1.58
CA MET A 196 8.23 16.80 2.05
C MET A 196 8.92 17.54 0.88
N SER A 197 9.02 16.92 -0.28
CA SER A 197 9.57 17.57 -1.48
C SER A 197 8.73 18.77 -1.93
N PHE A 198 7.41 18.67 -1.85
CA PHE A 198 6.52 19.79 -2.16
C PHE A 198 6.76 20.98 -1.22
N ILE A 199 6.86 20.71 0.09
CA ILE A 199 7.18 21.75 1.08
C ILE A 199 8.51 22.44 0.74
N ALA A 200 9.52 21.66 0.38
CA ALA A 200 10.85 22.19 0.04
C ALA A 200 10.84 23.05 -1.22
N LEU A 201 10.05 22.70 -2.20
CA LEU A 201 9.99 23.39 -3.50
C LEU A 201 9.02 24.58 -3.52
N TYR A 202 7.97 24.54 -2.71
CA TYR A 202 6.89 25.51 -2.71
C TYR A 202 6.55 26.02 -1.30
N PRO A 203 7.54 26.57 -0.56
CA PRO A 203 7.32 27.02 0.81
C PRO A 203 6.26 28.12 0.94
N GLN A 204 6.07 28.91 -0.10
CA GLN A 204 5.06 29.99 -0.17
C GLN A 204 3.62 29.44 -0.17
N GLU A 205 3.41 28.19 -0.61
CA GLU A 205 2.07 27.58 -0.65
C GLU A 205 1.61 27.10 0.74
N LEU A 206 2.54 27.03 1.71
CA LEU A 206 2.25 26.48 3.04
C LEU A 206 1.33 27.34 3.89
N GLU A 207 1.35 28.67 3.72
CA GLU A 207 0.57 29.61 4.54
C GLU A 207 -0.94 29.35 4.46
N ASN A 208 -1.40 28.76 3.35
CA ASN A 208 -2.82 28.49 3.11
C ASN A 208 -3.12 27.02 2.76
N ALA A 209 -2.22 26.10 3.05
CA ALA A 209 -2.33 24.72 2.62
C ALA A 209 -2.44 23.72 3.78
N LYS A 210 -3.27 22.71 3.58
CA LYS A 210 -3.25 21.44 4.33
C LYS A 210 -2.64 20.39 3.43
N LEU A 211 -1.67 19.66 3.94
CA LEU A 211 -0.95 18.64 3.19
C LEU A 211 -1.23 17.27 3.80
N SER A 212 -1.63 16.32 2.99
CA SER A 212 -1.92 14.96 3.43
C SER A 212 -1.41 13.93 2.45
N VAL A 213 -1.04 12.77 2.93
CA VAL A 213 -0.69 11.62 2.09
C VAL A 213 -1.91 10.71 2.00
N LEU A 214 -2.20 10.24 0.79
CA LEU A 214 -3.18 9.18 0.61
C LEU A 214 -2.67 7.94 1.33
N GLY A 215 -3.44 7.48 2.32
CA GLY A 215 -3.23 6.13 2.82
C GLY A 215 -3.35 5.18 1.65
N ARG A 216 -2.42 4.24 1.51
CA ARG A 216 -2.61 3.17 0.54
C ARG A 216 -3.90 2.44 0.91
N CYS A 217 -4.96 2.75 0.20
CA CYS A 217 -6.04 1.82 0.07
C CYS A 217 -5.45 0.57 -0.59
N GLY A 218 -5.47 -0.55 0.09
CA GLY A 218 -5.63 -1.80 -0.64
C GLY A 218 -6.77 -1.50 -1.61
N SER A 219 -6.65 -1.84 -2.87
CA SER A 219 -7.40 -1.45 -4.07
C SER A 219 -8.93 -1.27 -3.93
N GLU A 220 -9.39 -0.51 -2.95
CA GLU A 220 -10.80 -0.21 -2.72
C GLU A 220 -11.00 1.23 -2.26
N GLY A 221 -11.65 1.96 -3.14
CA GLY A 221 -12.58 3.03 -2.84
C GLY A 221 -12.02 4.27 -2.14
N THR A 222 -12.23 5.39 -2.79
CA THR A 222 -12.31 6.77 -2.25
C THR A 222 -11.91 6.88 -0.78
N GLY A 223 -10.63 7.12 -0.53
CA GLY A 223 -10.13 7.45 0.78
C GLY A 223 -10.82 8.72 1.29
N ARG A 224 -11.62 8.58 2.35
CA ARG A 224 -12.08 9.75 3.10
C ARG A 224 -10.89 10.35 3.82
N VAL A 225 -10.51 11.53 3.41
CA VAL A 225 -9.61 12.39 4.17
C VAL A 225 -10.46 13.09 5.23
N SER A 226 -10.32 12.70 6.50
CA SER A 226 -10.97 13.45 7.59
C SER A 226 -9.97 14.47 8.15
N PHE A 227 -10.43 15.69 8.29
CA PHE A 227 -9.71 16.84 8.82
C PHE A 227 -10.14 17.09 10.27
#